data_035a098645229bff9ff8ecc2c303850b
#
_entry.id   035a098645229bff9ff8ecc2c303850b
#
_cell.length_a   1.000
_cell.length_b   1.000
_cell.length_c   1.000
_cell.angle_alpha   90.00
_cell.angle_beta   90.00
_cell.angle_gamma   90.00
#
_symmetry.space_group_name_H-M   'P 1'
#
loop_
_entity.id
_entity.type
_entity.pdbx_description
1 polymer ?
#
loop_
_entity_poly.entity_id
_entity_poly.type
_entity_poly.pdbx_seq_one_letter_code
_entity_poly.pdbx_strand_id
1 'polypeptide(L)'
;LFDQKTNSPWEKNHNLGKFFQDHIGLFIGKIKILDKQKFYNIFLNGFISNSKYQPKIKSRYVINNFNYGISGEIKTKSESFFKNLNNLFKKFFINKNLFNLINLIKVLLNKDYFWIGAKRSLYFLLHKKLLYPNNNELYFYIQCEQKVNAKSKIFLPSKNKKVDLKWSLNGDEFLVIKKFITDVSKYYEKENIFKIDTKDFYKLNYQNFIKNLRDTNHSSGGLIISKNKKNGVVDKNLKIWNTKNLYITGPSVLPKTSHANITLTSLAFTERLAYHLTKKLY
;
A
#
# COMPACT_ATOMS: atom_id res chain seq x y z
N LEU A 1 -7.94 -23.65 -1.11
CA LEU A 1 -8.10 -24.12 -2.51
C LEU A 1 -6.86 -24.84 -3.05
N PHE A 2 -5.69 -24.68 -2.43
CA PHE A 2 -4.45 -25.34 -2.87
C PHE A 2 -4.16 -26.67 -2.14
N ASP A 3 -4.74 -26.89 -0.96
CA ASP A 3 -4.54 -28.12 -0.22
C ASP A 3 -5.52 -29.19 -0.72
N GLN A 4 -5.15 -29.86 -1.80
CA GLN A 4 -6.07 -30.71 -2.54
C GLN A 4 -5.57 -32.15 -2.66
N LYS A 5 -6.27 -33.01 -2.03
CA LYS A 5 -6.33 -34.42 -2.42
C LYS A 5 -7.43 -34.56 -3.48
N THR A 6 -7.02 -34.71 -4.74
CA THR A 6 -7.76 -35.21 -5.90
C THR A 6 -9.29 -34.94 -6.05
N ASN A 7 -9.68 -34.49 -7.25
CA ASN A 7 -11.06 -34.28 -7.73
C ASN A 7 -11.82 -33.04 -7.27
N SER A 8 -11.14 -31.95 -6.91
CA SER A 8 -11.83 -30.69 -6.64
C SER A 8 -12.32 -30.05 -7.91
N PRO A 9 -13.54 -29.43 -7.94
CA PRO A 9 -14.09 -28.77 -9.12
C PRO A 9 -13.22 -27.67 -9.70
N TRP A 10 -12.31 -27.12 -8.89
CA TRP A 10 -11.40 -26.03 -9.27
C TRP A 10 -9.98 -26.50 -9.63
N GLU A 11 -9.63 -27.77 -9.43
CA GLU A 11 -8.27 -28.33 -9.65
C GLU A 11 -7.75 -28.04 -11.07
N LYS A 12 -8.63 -28.20 -12.07
CA LYS A 12 -8.31 -27.97 -13.48
C LYS A 12 -8.41 -26.48 -13.89
N ASN A 13 -8.62 -25.56 -12.94
CA ASN A 13 -8.71 -24.14 -13.29
C ASN A 13 -7.30 -23.53 -13.41
N HIS A 14 -6.86 -23.33 -14.63
CA HIS A 14 -5.53 -22.79 -14.94
C HIS A 14 -5.28 -21.36 -14.43
N ASN A 15 -6.33 -20.63 -14.00
CA ASN A 15 -6.21 -19.26 -13.47
C ASN A 15 -6.09 -19.24 -11.93
N LEU A 16 -6.31 -20.36 -11.28
CA LEU A 16 -6.19 -20.45 -9.83
C LEU A 16 -4.80 -20.02 -9.37
N GLY A 17 -4.77 -19.05 -8.47
CA GLY A 17 -3.54 -18.46 -7.92
C GLY A 17 -2.81 -17.49 -8.84
N LYS A 18 -3.18 -17.35 -10.11
CA LYS A 18 -2.52 -16.43 -11.05
C LYS A 18 -3.01 -14.98 -10.89
N PHE A 19 -2.28 -14.06 -11.53
CA PHE A 19 -2.58 -12.62 -11.58
C PHE A 19 -2.53 -11.95 -10.21
N PHE A 20 -1.67 -12.43 -9.33
CA PHE A 20 -1.37 -11.72 -8.08
C PHE A 20 -0.83 -10.32 -8.38
N GLN A 21 -1.31 -9.35 -7.65
CA GLN A 21 -0.92 -7.94 -7.79
C GLN A 21 -0.83 -7.29 -6.41
N ASP A 22 0.03 -6.30 -6.28
CA ASP A 22 0.05 -5.32 -5.21
C ASP A 22 0.49 -3.97 -5.80
N HIS A 23 0.32 -2.87 -5.08
CA HIS A 23 0.97 -1.64 -5.48
C HIS A 23 2.47 -1.74 -5.20
N ILE A 24 3.24 -1.21 -6.11
CA ILE A 24 4.69 -1.12 -5.98
C ILE A 24 5.03 0.07 -5.10
N GLY A 25 5.63 -0.19 -3.94
CA GLY A 25 6.11 0.83 -3.03
C GLY A 25 7.62 1.00 -3.11
N LEU A 26 8.11 2.26 -3.14
CA LEU A 26 9.54 2.54 -3.17
C LEU A 26 9.87 3.87 -2.50
N PHE A 27 10.92 3.88 -1.69
CA PHE A 27 11.57 5.12 -1.23
C PHE A 27 12.55 5.61 -2.28
N ILE A 28 12.40 6.84 -2.72
CA ILE A 28 13.21 7.42 -3.81
C ILE A 28 14.46 8.08 -3.27
N GLY A 29 14.30 8.95 -2.27
CA GLY A 29 15.40 9.69 -1.70
C GLY A 29 14.95 10.67 -0.64
N LYS A 30 15.94 11.35 -0.03
CA LYS A 30 15.69 12.37 0.98
C LYS A 30 15.13 13.63 0.33
N ILE A 31 14.29 14.34 1.09
CA ILE A 31 13.75 15.63 0.70
C ILE A 31 14.51 16.74 1.44
N LYS A 32 14.97 17.72 0.68
CA LYS A 32 15.44 19.02 1.20
C LYS A 32 14.34 20.05 0.96
N ILE A 33 13.80 20.62 2.03
CA ILE A 33 12.82 21.71 1.96
C ILE A 33 13.56 22.97 1.51
N LEU A 34 13.06 23.65 0.49
CA LEU A 34 13.59 24.92 -0.03
C LEU A 34 12.85 26.10 0.60
N ASP A 35 11.52 26.08 0.57
CA ASP A 35 10.66 27.07 1.23
C ASP A 35 9.77 26.36 2.26
N LYS A 36 9.97 26.66 3.54
CA LYS A 36 9.23 26.03 4.65
C LYS A 36 7.75 26.39 4.63
N GLN A 37 7.41 27.61 4.32
CA GLN A 37 6.01 28.07 4.35
C GLN A 37 5.21 27.40 3.24
N LYS A 38 5.70 27.43 2.00
CA LYS A 38 5.07 26.76 0.86
C LYS A 38 4.94 25.27 1.11
N PHE A 39 6.02 24.62 1.59
CA PHE A 39 6.03 23.19 1.86
C PHE A 39 4.99 22.79 2.90
N TYR A 40 4.94 23.47 4.06
CA TYR A 40 4.00 23.14 5.12
C TYR A 40 2.55 23.44 4.76
N ASN A 41 2.30 24.45 3.96
CA ASN A 41 0.95 24.75 3.47
C ASN A 41 0.39 23.59 2.62
N ILE A 42 1.24 22.91 1.85
CA ILE A 42 0.83 21.85 0.90
C ILE A 42 0.90 20.48 1.54
N PHE A 43 1.99 20.14 2.26
CA PHE A 43 2.34 18.76 2.58
C PHE A 43 2.13 18.35 4.04
N LEU A 44 1.64 19.23 4.91
CA LEU A 44 1.31 18.78 6.27
C LEU A 44 0.10 17.84 6.29
N ASN A 45 0.28 16.74 7.00
CA ASN A 45 -0.84 15.88 7.36
C ASN A 45 -1.80 16.63 8.26
N GLY A 46 -3.09 16.48 8.05
CA GLY A 46 -4.12 17.16 8.82
C GLY A 46 -5.33 16.29 9.13
N PHE A 47 -6.32 16.91 9.77
CA PHE A 47 -7.59 16.28 10.09
C PHE A 47 -8.73 17.18 9.62
N ILE A 48 -9.70 16.58 8.93
CA ILE A 48 -10.95 17.21 8.53
C ILE A 48 -12.07 16.33 9.05
N SER A 49 -12.96 16.88 9.86
CA SER A 49 -14.10 16.14 10.45
C SER A 49 -13.69 14.79 11.06
N ASN A 50 -12.63 14.80 11.89
CA ASN A 50 -12.03 13.62 12.53
C ASN A 50 -11.34 12.61 11.59
N SER A 51 -11.31 12.85 10.29
CA SER A 51 -10.61 12.01 9.33
C SER A 51 -9.21 12.55 9.03
N LYS A 52 -8.19 11.72 9.22
CA LYS A 52 -6.81 12.05 8.85
C LYS A 52 -6.70 12.14 7.33
N TYR A 53 -6.19 13.25 6.83
CA TYR A 53 -5.76 13.35 5.44
C TYR A 53 -4.26 13.46 5.33
N GLN A 54 -3.72 12.86 4.27
CA GLN A 54 -2.30 12.93 3.91
C GLN A 54 -2.18 13.41 2.47
N PRO A 55 -1.56 14.57 2.24
CA PRO A 55 -1.37 15.07 0.88
C PRO A 55 -0.56 14.09 0.03
N LYS A 56 -1.05 13.83 -1.18
CA LYS A 56 -0.37 12.98 -2.16
C LYS A 56 -0.28 13.69 -3.50
N ILE A 57 0.88 13.60 -4.13
CA ILE A 57 1.08 14.00 -5.53
C ILE A 57 0.62 12.82 -6.37
N LYS A 58 -0.37 13.02 -7.25
CA LYS A 58 -0.92 11.96 -8.09
C LYS A 58 -0.74 12.29 -9.56
N SER A 59 -0.44 11.28 -10.36
CA SER A 59 -0.36 11.39 -11.81
C SER A 59 -0.77 10.09 -12.50
N ARG A 60 -0.90 10.15 -13.83
CA ARG A 60 -1.12 8.99 -14.68
C ARG A 60 -0.21 9.05 -15.90
N TYR A 61 0.33 7.91 -16.28
CA TYR A 61 1.19 7.78 -17.46
C TYR A 61 0.75 6.61 -18.31
N VAL A 62 0.66 6.83 -19.60
CA VAL A 62 0.40 5.76 -20.58
C VAL A 62 1.72 5.25 -21.10
N ILE A 63 1.99 3.96 -20.88
CA ILE A 63 3.14 3.23 -21.42
C ILE A 63 2.63 1.90 -21.95
N ASN A 64 3.00 1.55 -23.16
CA ASN A 64 2.62 0.29 -23.83
C ASN A 64 1.12 0.00 -23.71
N ASN A 65 0.29 1.00 -24.05
CA ASN A 65 -1.19 0.95 -24.01
C ASN A 65 -1.80 0.65 -22.63
N PHE A 66 -1.06 0.83 -21.54
CA PHE A 66 -1.57 0.74 -20.19
C PHE A 66 -1.46 2.08 -19.45
N ASN A 67 -2.56 2.50 -18.83
CA ASN A 67 -2.63 3.74 -18.08
C ASN A 67 -2.29 3.48 -16.60
N TYR A 68 -1.04 3.75 -16.24
CA TYR A 68 -0.52 3.57 -14.89
C TYR A 68 -0.91 4.74 -14.00
N GLY A 69 -1.55 4.44 -12.87
CA GLY A 69 -1.71 5.39 -11.78
C GLY A 69 -0.49 5.36 -10.86
N ILE A 70 0.01 6.52 -10.47
CA ILE A 70 1.13 6.66 -9.54
C ILE A 70 0.87 7.79 -8.56
N SER A 71 1.32 7.61 -7.33
CA SER A 71 1.26 8.64 -6.31
C SER A 71 2.57 8.74 -5.53
N GLY A 72 2.93 9.97 -5.17
CA GLY A 72 4.03 10.28 -4.27
C GLY A 72 3.54 10.90 -2.98
N GLU A 73 4.15 10.55 -1.87
CA GLU A 73 3.86 11.09 -0.55
C GLU A 73 5.15 11.31 0.25
N ILE A 74 5.07 12.21 1.22
CA ILE A 74 6.20 12.53 2.07
C ILE A 74 6.11 11.71 3.34
N LYS A 75 7.14 10.89 3.59
CA LYS A 75 7.26 10.06 4.80
C LYS A 75 8.44 10.46 5.64
N THR A 76 8.33 10.28 6.95
CA THR A 76 9.43 10.45 7.90
C THR A 76 9.92 9.09 8.34
N LYS A 77 11.22 8.93 8.58
CA LYS A 77 11.74 7.73 9.25
C LYS A 77 11.30 7.64 10.72
N SER A 78 10.90 8.76 11.32
CA SER A 78 10.42 8.81 12.70
C SER A 78 9.03 8.20 12.93
N GLU A 79 8.35 7.76 11.87
CA GLU A 79 7.15 6.93 12.07
C GLU A 79 7.44 5.70 12.96
N SER A 80 8.70 5.21 12.96
CA SER A 80 9.13 4.14 13.86
C SER A 80 9.04 4.53 15.33
N PHE A 81 9.40 5.76 15.71
CA PHE A 81 9.35 6.22 17.10
C PHE A 81 7.91 6.30 17.62
N PHE A 82 7.03 6.99 16.88
CA PHE A 82 5.63 7.08 17.29
C PHE A 82 4.90 5.74 17.22
N LYS A 83 5.28 4.87 16.29
CA LYS A 83 4.80 3.50 16.25
C LYS A 83 5.27 2.69 17.46
N ASN A 84 6.53 2.85 17.88
CA ASN A 84 7.07 2.23 19.08
C ASN A 84 6.42 2.78 20.35
N LEU A 85 6.22 4.10 20.43
CA LEU A 85 5.50 4.74 21.54
C LEU A 85 4.06 4.22 21.65
N ASN A 86 3.32 4.17 20.53
CA ASN A 86 1.98 3.59 20.47
C ASN A 86 1.96 2.10 20.87
N ASN A 87 2.97 1.35 20.46
CA ASN A 87 3.10 -0.06 20.85
C ASN A 87 3.40 -0.21 22.35
N LEU A 88 4.21 0.69 22.94
CA LEU A 88 4.45 0.71 24.39
C LEU A 88 3.18 1.07 25.15
N PHE A 89 2.43 2.08 24.70
CA PHE A 89 1.11 2.40 25.27
C PHE A 89 0.16 1.20 25.18
N LYS A 90 0.01 0.58 24.03
CA LYS A 90 -0.85 -0.60 23.87
C LYS A 90 -0.41 -1.75 24.77
N LYS A 91 0.88 -2.05 24.85
CA LYS A 91 1.42 -3.10 25.73
C LYS A 91 1.19 -2.78 27.21
N PHE A 92 1.32 -1.51 27.61
CA PHE A 92 1.01 -1.09 28.98
C PHE A 92 -0.46 -1.27 29.32
N PHE A 93 -1.38 -0.81 28.47
CA PHE A 93 -2.82 -0.93 28.72
C PHE A 93 -3.31 -2.38 28.66
N ILE A 94 -2.74 -3.22 27.83
CA ILE A 94 -3.12 -4.65 27.71
C ILE A 94 -2.55 -5.47 28.87
N ASN A 95 -1.25 -5.32 29.18
CA ASN A 95 -0.55 -6.21 30.10
C ASN A 95 -0.37 -5.62 31.52
N LYS A 96 -0.68 -4.33 31.74
CA LYS A 96 -0.52 -3.58 33.01
C LYS A 96 0.83 -3.84 33.72
N ASN A 97 1.90 -4.08 32.96
CA ASN A 97 3.19 -4.46 33.49
C ASN A 97 4.04 -3.23 33.85
N LEU A 98 4.56 -3.18 35.08
CA LEU A 98 5.39 -2.10 35.62
C LEU A 98 6.61 -1.80 34.74
N PHE A 99 7.23 -2.81 34.14
CA PHE A 99 8.35 -2.65 33.21
C PHE A 99 7.99 -1.83 31.96
N ASN A 100 6.79 -2.03 31.42
CA ASN A 100 6.30 -1.25 30.29
C ASN A 100 6.00 0.21 30.68
N LEU A 101 5.55 0.44 31.92
CA LEU A 101 5.34 1.77 32.48
C LEU A 101 6.66 2.52 32.64
N ILE A 102 7.68 1.89 33.19
CA ILE A 102 9.00 2.49 33.38
C ILE A 102 9.63 2.87 32.01
N ASN A 103 9.51 2.00 31.01
CA ASN A 103 10.00 2.29 29.66
C ASN A 103 9.23 3.43 28.99
N LEU A 104 7.91 3.51 29.22
CA LEU A 104 7.08 4.61 28.73
C LEU A 104 7.51 5.93 29.39
N ILE A 105 7.68 5.95 30.70
CA ILE A 105 8.13 7.13 31.46
C ILE A 105 9.53 7.58 31.00
N LYS A 106 10.49 6.67 30.82
CA LYS A 106 11.82 6.99 30.29
C LYS A 106 11.76 7.66 28.92
N VAL A 107 10.89 7.19 28.02
CA VAL A 107 10.71 7.78 26.69
C VAL A 107 10.04 9.14 26.77
N LEU A 108 9.05 9.32 27.64
CA LEU A 108 8.35 10.60 27.85
C LEU A 108 9.22 11.66 28.54
N LEU A 109 10.12 11.23 29.45
CA LEU A 109 11.06 12.12 30.15
C LEU A 109 12.30 12.47 29.31
N ASN A 110 12.48 11.85 28.15
CA ASN A 110 13.55 12.26 27.26
C ASN A 110 13.29 13.69 26.75
N LYS A 111 14.15 14.62 27.12
CA LYS A 111 14.02 16.06 26.87
C LYS A 111 13.75 16.40 25.39
N ASP A 112 14.42 15.70 24.47
CA ASP A 112 14.26 15.94 23.04
C ASP A 112 12.89 15.52 22.53
N TYR A 113 12.37 14.40 23.02
CA TYR A 113 11.06 13.90 22.64
C TYR A 113 9.91 14.65 23.30
N PHE A 114 10.09 15.09 24.53
CA PHE A 114 9.10 15.90 25.26
C PHE A 114 8.80 17.21 24.50
N TRP A 115 9.83 17.98 24.16
CA TRP A 115 9.66 19.23 23.43
C TRP A 115 9.10 19.05 22.03
N ILE A 116 9.52 18.00 21.31
CA ILE A 116 8.94 17.67 20.00
C ILE A 116 7.46 17.33 20.14
N GLY A 117 7.10 16.52 21.15
CA GLY A 117 5.72 16.15 21.44
C GLY A 117 4.86 17.37 21.81
N ALA A 118 5.33 18.20 22.74
CA ALA A 118 4.64 19.41 23.19
C ALA A 118 4.39 20.38 22.04
N LYS A 119 5.43 20.67 21.22
CA LYS A 119 5.30 21.56 20.05
C LYS A 119 4.32 21.00 19.01
N ARG A 120 4.34 19.69 18.73
CA ARG A 120 3.40 19.04 17.81
C ARG A 120 1.98 19.08 18.32
N SER A 121 1.80 18.82 19.62
CA SER A 121 0.47 18.87 20.27
C SER A 121 -0.11 20.27 20.23
N LEU A 122 0.67 21.28 20.58
CA LEU A 122 0.24 22.67 20.50
C LEU A 122 -0.14 23.08 19.07
N TYR A 123 0.72 22.74 18.11
CA TYR A 123 0.44 23.04 16.70
C TYR A 123 -0.82 22.31 16.20
N PHE A 124 -1.02 21.05 16.65
CA PHE A 124 -2.23 20.29 16.32
C PHE A 124 -3.48 20.92 16.93
N LEU A 125 -3.42 21.35 18.19
CA LEU A 125 -4.55 22.03 18.84
C LEU A 125 -4.96 23.31 18.11
N LEU A 126 -3.98 24.10 17.70
CA LEU A 126 -4.22 25.38 17.02
C LEU A 126 -4.63 25.22 15.54
N HIS A 127 -4.01 24.30 14.82
CA HIS A 127 -4.14 24.24 13.35
C HIS A 127 -4.75 22.93 12.82
N LYS A 128 -5.02 21.94 13.69
CA LYS A 128 -5.46 20.59 13.31
C LYS A 128 -4.53 19.90 12.29
N LYS A 129 -3.25 20.30 12.27
CA LYS A 129 -2.20 19.78 11.38
C LYS A 129 -1.05 19.20 12.20
N LEU A 130 -0.41 18.15 11.65
CA LEU A 130 0.72 17.49 12.29
C LEU A 130 2.04 18.02 11.69
N LEU A 131 2.85 18.70 12.51
CA LEU A 131 4.20 19.11 12.11
C LEU A 131 5.10 17.90 11.86
N TYR A 132 5.91 17.99 10.82
CA TYR A 132 7.07 17.10 10.68
C TYR A 132 8.12 17.50 11.73
N PRO A 133 8.75 16.54 12.43
CA PRO A 133 9.82 16.85 13.39
C PRO A 133 11.00 17.53 12.68
N ASN A 134 11.56 18.56 13.29
CA ASN A 134 12.62 19.39 12.68
C ASN A 134 13.90 18.60 12.33
N ASN A 135 14.21 17.55 13.07
CA ASN A 135 15.44 16.75 12.92
C ASN A 135 15.23 15.47 12.11
N ASN A 136 14.06 15.28 11.53
CA ASN A 136 13.78 14.05 10.82
C ASN A 136 14.02 14.19 9.34
N GLU A 137 14.72 13.23 8.84
CA GLU A 137 14.87 13.03 7.43
C GLU A 137 13.51 12.75 6.79
N LEU A 138 13.09 13.63 5.91
CA LEU A 138 11.93 13.45 5.06
C LEU A 138 12.34 12.67 3.83
N TYR A 139 11.52 11.71 3.45
CA TYR A 139 11.73 10.88 2.27
C TYR A 139 10.54 10.99 1.33
N PHE A 140 10.84 11.01 0.05
CA PHE A 140 9.83 10.85 -0.98
C PHE A 140 9.56 9.36 -1.19
N TYR A 141 8.33 8.95 -0.92
CA TYR A 141 7.85 7.58 -1.10
C TYR A 141 6.81 7.55 -2.19
N ILE A 142 6.89 6.58 -3.07
CA ILE A 142 5.94 6.39 -4.16
C ILE A 142 5.14 5.10 -4.01
N GLN A 143 3.94 5.13 -4.59
CA GLN A 143 3.12 3.96 -4.84
C GLN A 143 2.70 3.97 -6.30
N CYS A 144 3.00 2.90 -7.04
CA CYS A 144 2.68 2.76 -8.45
C CYS A 144 1.76 1.58 -8.69
N GLU A 145 0.78 1.75 -9.57
CA GLU A 145 -0.05 0.68 -10.07
C GLU A 145 0.78 -0.33 -10.84
N GLN A 146 0.46 -1.61 -10.68
CA GLN A 146 1.08 -2.70 -11.41
C GLN A 146 0.18 -3.11 -12.58
N LYS A 147 0.77 -3.34 -13.75
CA LYS A 147 0.10 -4.00 -14.87
C LYS A 147 -0.10 -5.48 -14.56
N VAL A 148 -1.29 -5.99 -14.88
CA VAL A 148 -1.63 -7.41 -14.67
C VAL A 148 -0.61 -8.32 -15.35
N ASN A 149 -0.09 -9.30 -14.61
CA ASN A 149 0.91 -10.24 -15.10
C ASN A 149 0.55 -11.69 -14.69
N ALA A 150 0.32 -12.55 -15.66
CA ALA A 150 0.00 -13.96 -15.42
C ALA A 150 1.16 -14.76 -14.79
N LYS A 151 2.41 -14.25 -14.88
CA LYS A 151 3.58 -14.84 -14.22
C LYS A 151 3.60 -14.61 -12.71
N SER A 152 2.84 -13.60 -12.22
CA SER A 152 2.62 -13.39 -10.78
C SER A 152 1.61 -14.40 -10.28
N LYS A 153 2.01 -15.24 -9.32
CA LYS A 153 1.17 -16.33 -8.83
C LYS A 153 1.41 -16.68 -7.39
N ILE A 154 0.35 -17.11 -6.75
CA ILE A 154 0.34 -17.79 -5.45
C ILE A 154 0.19 -19.27 -5.73
N PHE A 155 1.00 -20.12 -5.13
CA PHE A 155 0.95 -21.56 -5.36
C PHE A 155 1.46 -22.35 -4.16
N LEU A 156 1.07 -23.61 -4.10
CA LEU A 156 1.55 -24.55 -3.09
C LEU A 156 2.58 -25.47 -3.75
N PRO A 157 3.87 -25.39 -3.35
CA PRO A 157 4.90 -26.28 -3.87
C PRO A 157 4.61 -27.75 -3.45
N SER A 158 4.87 -28.69 -4.34
CA SER A 158 4.61 -30.10 -4.10
C SER A 158 5.32 -30.71 -2.87
N LYS A 159 6.44 -30.12 -2.45
CA LYS A 159 7.30 -30.61 -1.36
C LYS A 159 7.06 -29.94 0.01
N ASN A 160 6.44 -28.78 0.05
CA ASN A 160 6.23 -28.00 1.27
C ASN A 160 4.78 -27.58 1.38
N LYS A 161 4.17 -27.77 2.56
CA LYS A 161 2.80 -27.28 2.83
C LYS A 161 2.69 -25.76 3.00
N LYS A 162 3.78 -25.02 2.73
CA LYS A 162 3.81 -23.55 2.80
C LYS A 162 3.42 -22.97 1.46
N VAL A 163 2.58 -21.95 1.49
CA VAL A 163 2.17 -21.19 0.31
C VAL A 163 3.32 -20.30 -0.14
N ASP A 164 3.68 -20.40 -1.41
CA ASP A 164 4.70 -19.56 -2.05
C ASP A 164 4.05 -18.48 -2.92
N LEU A 165 4.69 -17.33 -2.96
CA LEU A 165 4.33 -16.20 -3.79
C LEU A 165 5.45 -15.88 -4.79
N LYS A 166 5.14 -15.96 -6.08
CA LYS A 166 5.97 -15.39 -7.13
C LYS A 166 5.36 -14.06 -7.58
N TRP A 167 5.98 -12.95 -7.22
CA TRP A 167 5.57 -11.62 -7.66
C TRP A 167 6.44 -11.18 -8.85
N SER A 168 5.82 -10.89 -10.00
CA SER A 168 6.51 -10.56 -11.25
C SER A 168 5.96 -9.26 -11.83
N LEU A 169 6.85 -8.35 -12.21
CA LEU A 169 6.54 -7.09 -12.88
C LEU A 169 6.76 -7.20 -14.39
N ASN A 170 6.22 -6.25 -15.15
CA ASN A 170 6.38 -6.20 -16.61
C ASN A 170 7.58 -5.35 -17.05
N GLY A 171 8.13 -4.52 -16.18
CA GLY A 171 9.25 -3.61 -16.45
C GLY A 171 8.83 -2.19 -16.79
N ASP A 172 7.63 -1.99 -17.35
CA ASP A 172 7.08 -0.67 -17.66
C ASP A 172 6.95 0.20 -16.42
N GLU A 173 6.69 -0.42 -15.27
CA GLU A 173 6.54 0.24 -13.97
C GLU A 173 7.80 1.05 -13.59
N PHE A 174 8.99 0.54 -13.95
CA PHE A 174 10.24 1.24 -13.71
C PHE A 174 10.35 2.53 -14.55
N LEU A 175 9.89 2.49 -15.80
CA LEU A 175 9.84 3.66 -16.68
C LEU A 175 8.82 4.70 -16.18
N VAL A 176 7.64 4.25 -15.76
CA VAL A 176 6.60 5.12 -15.16
C VAL A 176 7.16 5.85 -13.96
N ILE A 177 7.83 5.13 -13.06
CA ILE A 177 8.39 5.69 -11.84
C ILE A 177 9.48 6.71 -12.17
N LYS A 178 10.39 6.39 -13.10
CA LYS A 178 11.42 7.34 -13.56
C LYS A 178 10.82 8.64 -14.08
N LYS A 179 9.81 8.52 -14.97
CA LYS A 179 9.14 9.70 -15.53
C LYS A 179 8.45 10.53 -14.46
N PHE A 180 7.70 9.89 -13.56
CA PHE A 180 7.03 10.60 -12.45
C PHE A 180 8.02 11.35 -11.56
N ILE A 181 9.14 10.72 -11.19
CA ILE A 181 10.15 11.36 -10.34
C ILE A 181 10.78 12.55 -11.05
N THR A 182 11.08 12.42 -12.35
CA THR A 182 11.61 13.52 -13.16
C THR A 182 10.65 14.70 -13.18
N ASP A 183 9.37 14.47 -13.46
CA ASP A 183 8.35 15.51 -13.54
C ASP A 183 8.13 16.18 -12.19
N VAL A 184 8.01 15.40 -11.10
CA VAL A 184 7.85 15.92 -9.74
C VAL A 184 9.07 16.71 -9.29
N SER A 185 10.29 16.17 -9.49
CA SER A 185 11.51 16.89 -9.10
C SER A 185 11.64 18.22 -9.82
N LYS A 186 11.42 18.22 -11.14
CA LYS A 186 11.51 19.42 -11.97
C LYS A 186 10.49 20.48 -11.52
N TYR A 187 9.24 20.09 -11.28
CA TYR A 187 8.18 21.01 -10.88
C TYR A 187 8.44 21.63 -9.51
N TYR A 188 8.66 20.79 -8.48
CA TYR A 188 8.78 21.29 -7.10
C TYR A 188 10.09 22.02 -6.81
N GLU A 189 11.16 21.70 -7.55
CA GLU A 189 12.41 22.47 -7.50
C GLU A 189 12.26 23.84 -8.17
N LYS A 190 11.60 23.90 -9.34
CA LYS A 190 11.28 25.16 -10.04
C LYS A 190 10.42 26.08 -9.19
N GLU A 191 9.41 25.55 -8.53
CA GLU A 191 8.51 26.32 -7.64
C GLU A 191 9.15 26.65 -6.27
N ASN A 192 10.42 26.28 -6.08
CA ASN A 192 11.20 26.49 -4.85
C ASN A 192 10.53 25.92 -3.60
N ILE A 193 9.88 24.74 -3.70
CA ILE A 193 9.17 24.12 -2.58
C ILE A 193 10.04 23.10 -1.88
N PHE A 194 10.52 22.10 -2.62
CA PHE A 194 11.46 21.10 -2.14
C PHE A 194 12.27 20.48 -3.29
N LYS A 195 13.39 19.85 -2.91
CA LYS A 195 14.25 19.06 -3.80
C LYS A 195 14.32 17.64 -3.30
N ILE A 196 14.27 16.67 -4.21
CA ILE A 196 14.46 15.24 -3.92
C ILE A 196 15.90 14.86 -4.26
N ASP A 197 16.61 14.20 -3.35
CA ASP A 197 17.88 13.57 -3.70
C ASP A 197 17.62 12.26 -4.45
N THR A 198 17.71 12.34 -5.76
CA THR A 198 17.41 11.24 -6.68
C THR A 198 18.64 10.50 -7.17
N LYS A 199 19.85 10.87 -6.69
CA LYS A 199 21.13 10.34 -7.20
C LYS A 199 21.20 8.82 -7.17
N ASP A 200 20.86 8.22 -6.03
CA ASP A 200 20.91 6.77 -5.87
C ASP A 200 19.83 6.06 -6.67
N PHE A 201 18.67 6.67 -6.80
CA PHE A 201 17.57 6.13 -7.60
C PHE A 201 17.93 6.03 -9.09
N TYR A 202 18.52 7.07 -9.66
CA TYR A 202 18.90 7.06 -11.10
C TYR A 202 20.06 6.10 -11.42
N LYS A 203 20.87 5.72 -10.42
CA LYS A 203 21.90 4.69 -10.57
C LYS A 203 21.35 3.26 -10.56
N LEU A 204 20.07 3.06 -10.15
CA LEU A 204 19.49 1.73 -10.11
C LEU A 204 19.32 1.16 -11.50
N ASN A 205 19.86 -0.04 -11.72
CA ASN A 205 19.42 -0.90 -12.80
C ASN A 205 18.12 -1.61 -12.42
N TYR A 206 17.46 -2.25 -13.39
CA TYR A 206 16.18 -2.91 -13.17
C TYR A 206 16.21 -4.01 -12.08
N GLN A 207 17.31 -4.77 -12.00
CA GLN A 207 17.43 -5.83 -10.99
C GLN A 207 17.53 -5.26 -9.58
N ASN A 208 18.31 -4.20 -9.39
CA ASN A 208 18.42 -3.51 -8.10
C ASN A 208 17.13 -2.75 -7.76
N PHE A 209 16.44 -2.22 -8.75
CA PHE A 209 15.09 -1.66 -8.56
C PHE A 209 14.14 -2.70 -7.95
N ILE A 210 14.04 -3.91 -8.54
CA ILE A 210 13.18 -4.99 -8.02
C ILE A 210 13.54 -5.36 -6.57
N LYS A 211 14.81 -5.43 -6.21
CA LYS A 211 15.27 -5.77 -4.84
C LYS A 211 14.85 -4.72 -3.79
N ASN A 212 14.67 -3.47 -4.19
CA ASN A 212 14.29 -2.37 -3.30
C ASN A 212 12.78 -2.16 -3.21
N LEU A 213 11.99 -2.91 -3.98
CA LEU A 213 10.54 -2.79 -3.95
C LEU A 213 9.97 -3.30 -2.62
N ARG A 214 8.86 -2.71 -2.25
CA ARG A 214 8.04 -3.11 -1.11
C ARG A 214 6.60 -3.28 -1.57
N ASP A 215 5.93 -4.22 -0.96
CA ASP A 215 4.49 -4.30 -1.01
C ASP A 215 3.87 -3.10 -0.25
N THR A 216 2.62 -2.84 -0.53
CA THR A 216 1.88 -1.76 0.13
C THR A 216 0.69 -2.27 0.94
N ASN A 217 0.59 -3.58 1.12
CA ASN A 217 -0.53 -4.27 1.76
C ASN A 217 -1.88 -4.07 1.02
N HIS A 218 -1.83 -3.92 -0.30
CA HIS A 218 -3.02 -3.83 -1.16
C HIS A 218 -3.08 -5.01 -2.14
N SER A 219 -2.73 -6.19 -1.63
CA SER A 219 -2.70 -7.43 -2.41
C SER A 219 -4.05 -7.80 -3.00
N SER A 220 -4.07 -8.21 -4.28
CA SER A 220 -5.26 -8.65 -4.99
C SER A 220 -4.94 -9.73 -6.02
N GLY A 221 -5.99 -10.28 -6.66
CA GLY A 221 -5.84 -11.33 -7.65
C GLY A 221 -5.69 -12.74 -7.04
N GLY A 222 -5.39 -13.70 -7.88
CA GLY A 222 -5.33 -15.11 -7.49
C GLY A 222 -6.64 -15.87 -7.69
N LEU A 223 -7.80 -15.20 -7.56
CA LEU A 223 -9.14 -15.81 -7.70
C LEU A 223 -10.06 -14.94 -8.58
N ILE A 224 -9.51 -14.36 -9.62
CA ILE A 224 -10.14 -13.27 -10.39
C ILE A 224 -11.52 -13.63 -10.94
N ILE A 225 -12.42 -12.63 -10.87
CA ILE A 225 -13.76 -12.67 -11.47
C ILE A 225 -13.67 -12.66 -12.99
N SER A 226 -14.55 -13.40 -13.65
CA SER A 226 -14.63 -13.41 -15.12
C SER A 226 -16.04 -13.69 -15.63
N LYS A 227 -16.29 -13.38 -16.91
CA LYS A 227 -17.53 -13.71 -17.61
C LYS A 227 -17.65 -15.19 -17.97
N ASN A 228 -16.54 -15.92 -18.03
CA ASN A 228 -16.50 -17.33 -18.36
C ASN A 228 -15.42 -18.08 -17.60
N LYS A 229 -15.57 -19.39 -17.45
CA LYS A 229 -14.68 -20.25 -16.68
C LYS A 229 -13.23 -20.36 -17.20
N LYS A 230 -13.01 -20.02 -18.49
CA LYS A 230 -11.67 -20.06 -19.08
C LYS A 230 -10.78 -18.90 -18.63
N ASN A 231 -11.39 -17.75 -18.27
CA ASN A 231 -10.68 -16.51 -18.03
C ASN A 231 -10.57 -16.10 -16.56
N GLY A 232 -11.16 -16.86 -15.64
CA GLY A 232 -11.08 -16.57 -14.21
C GLY A 232 -11.48 -17.74 -13.32
N VAL A 233 -11.56 -17.49 -12.04
CA VAL A 233 -11.83 -18.49 -11.01
C VAL A 233 -13.26 -18.40 -10.48
N VAL A 234 -13.81 -17.18 -10.37
CA VAL A 234 -15.18 -16.95 -9.93
C VAL A 234 -16.03 -16.29 -11.03
N ASP A 235 -17.32 -16.54 -10.99
CA ASP A 235 -18.31 -15.92 -11.88
C ASP A 235 -18.70 -14.51 -11.41
N LYS A 236 -19.62 -13.84 -12.16
CA LYS A 236 -20.13 -12.51 -11.82
C LYS A 236 -20.78 -12.40 -10.43
N ASN A 237 -21.25 -13.53 -9.86
CA ASN A 237 -21.84 -13.61 -8.54
C ASN A 237 -20.86 -14.07 -7.48
N LEU A 238 -19.56 -14.08 -7.79
CA LEU A 238 -18.48 -14.51 -6.90
C LEU A 238 -18.51 -15.99 -6.51
N LYS A 239 -19.24 -16.82 -7.27
CA LYS A 239 -19.26 -18.25 -7.10
C LYS A 239 -18.09 -18.87 -7.86
N ILE A 240 -17.38 -19.82 -7.25
CA ILE A 240 -16.33 -20.57 -7.93
C ILE A 240 -16.96 -21.41 -9.04
N TRP A 241 -16.38 -21.32 -10.23
CA TRP A 241 -16.79 -22.10 -11.38
C TRP A 241 -16.83 -23.60 -11.07
N ASN A 242 -17.83 -24.28 -11.56
CA ASN A 242 -18.08 -25.74 -11.37
C ASN A 242 -18.40 -26.13 -9.92
N THR A 243 -18.75 -25.22 -9.04
CA THR A 243 -19.25 -25.54 -7.69
C THR A 243 -20.73 -25.21 -7.54
N LYS A 244 -21.42 -25.84 -6.59
CA LYS A 244 -22.83 -25.60 -6.30
C LYS A 244 -23.03 -24.38 -5.40
N ASN A 245 -22.26 -24.30 -4.31
CA ASN A 245 -22.49 -23.38 -3.20
C ASN A 245 -21.21 -22.77 -2.60
N LEU A 246 -20.10 -22.71 -3.35
CA LEU A 246 -18.86 -22.11 -2.89
C LEU A 246 -18.67 -20.72 -3.48
N TYR A 247 -18.67 -19.71 -2.61
CA TYR A 247 -18.50 -18.29 -2.96
C TYR A 247 -17.28 -17.71 -2.30
N ILE A 248 -16.63 -16.76 -2.95
CA ILE A 248 -15.45 -16.06 -2.43
C ILE A 248 -15.61 -14.58 -2.66
N THR A 249 -15.34 -13.79 -1.63
CA THR A 249 -15.26 -12.33 -1.70
C THR A 249 -13.92 -11.83 -1.17
N GLY A 250 -13.67 -10.53 -1.33
CA GLY A 250 -12.44 -9.88 -0.91
C GLY A 250 -11.55 -9.46 -2.08
N PRO A 251 -10.35 -8.94 -1.79
CA PRO A 251 -9.44 -8.45 -2.83
C PRO A 251 -8.99 -9.49 -3.84
N SER A 252 -8.98 -10.76 -3.45
CA SER A 252 -8.53 -11.86 -4.31
C SER A 252 -9.33 -12.03 -5.60
N VAL A 253 -10.59 -11.57 -5.63
CA VAL A 253 -11.46 -11.68 -6.82
C VAL A 253 -11.27 -10.53 -7.81
N LEU A 254 -10.54 -9.47 -7.43
CA LEU A 254 -10.34 -8.31 -8.29
C LEU A 254 -9.37 -8.66 -9.44
N PRO A 255 -9.77 -8.43 -10.70
CA PRO A 255 -8.93 -8.75 -11.85
C PRO A 255 -7.81 -7.73 -12.07
N LYS A 256 -7.93 -6.56 -11.45
CA LYS A 256 -6.99 -5.45 -11.55
C LYS A 256 -7.01 -4.62 -10.26
N THR A 257 -5.84 -4.32 -9.70
CA THR A 257 -5.68 -3.23 -8.73
C THR A 257 -5.67 -1.92 -9.48
N SER A 258 -6.34 -0.89 -9.00
CA SER A 258 -6.06 0.47 -9.44
C SER A 258 -4.98 1.07 -8.52
N HIS A 259 -4.57 2.32 -8.74
CA HIS A 259 -3.69 3.04 -7.80
C HIS A 259 -4.41 3.46 -6.50
N ALA A 260 -5.71 3.24 -6.39
CA ALA A 260 -6.51 3.50 -5.20
C ALA A 260 -6.57 2.26 -4.30
N ASN A 261 -6.80 2.48 -3.00
CA ASN A 261 -6.98 1.40 -2.05
C ASN A 261 -8.19 0.54 -2.42
N ILE A 262 -8.01 -0.76 -2.42
CA ILE A 262 -8.99 -1.75 -2.89
C ILE A 262 -10.12 -2.04 -1.90
N THR A 263 -10.01 -1.55 -0.64
CA THR A 263 -10.93 -1.89 0.46
C THR A 263 -12.38 -1.56 0.12
N LEU A 264 -12.66 -0.35 -0.38
CA LEU A 264 -14.02 0.06 -0.71
C LEU A 264 -14.65 -0.84 -1.79
N THR A 265 -13.90 -1.15 -2.83
CA THR A 265 -14.35 -2.05 -3.90
C THR A 265 -14.60 -3.46 -3.36
N SER A 266 -13.72 -3.98 -2.50
CA SER A 266 -13.90 -5.28 -1.84
C SER A 266 -15.17 -5.33 -0.99
N LEU A 267 -15.44 -4.28 -0.20
CA LEU A 267 -16.66 -4.19 0.61
C LEU A 267 -17.92 -4.15 -0.25
N ALA A 268 -17.92 -3.38 -1.35
CA ALA A 268 -19.05 -3.34 -2.29
C ALA A 268 -19.33 -4.71 -2.94
N PHE A 269 -18.27 -5.48 -3.28
CA PHE A 269 -18.46 -6.85 -3.76
C PHE A 269 -19.02 -7.78 -2.68
N THR A 270 -18.60 -7.60 -1.42
CA THR A 270 -19.08 -8.40 -0.30
C THR A 270 -20.57 -8.13 -0.03
N GLU A 271 -20.98 -6.87 -0.01
CA GLU A 271 -22.36 -6.46 0.16
C GLU A 271 -23.25 -7.00 -0.97
N ARG A 272 -22.79 -6.86 -2.22
CA ARG A 272 -23.50 -7.43 -3.38
C ARG A 272 -23.65 -8.95 -3.28
N LEU A 273 -22.63 -9.66 -2.79
CA LEU A 273 -22.71 -11.11 -2.58
C LEU A 273 -23.74 -11.43 -1.49
N ALA A 274 -23.70 -10.74 -0.35
CA ALA A 274 -24.66 -10.92 0.73
C ALA A 274 -26.11 -10.77 0.22
N TYR A 275 -26.39 -9.70 -0.53
CA TYR A 275 -27.70 -9.49 -1.15
C TYR A 275 -28.09 -10.60 -2.14
N HIS A 276 -27.15 -11.07 -2.96
CA HIS A 276 -27.40 -12.17 -3.89
C HIS A 276 -27.74 -13.48 -3.18
N LEU A 277 -27.06 -13.79 -2.06
CA LEU A 277 -27.31 -15.00 -1.29
C LEU A 277 -28.64 -14.93 -0.53
N THR A 278 -28.97 -13.78 0.06
CA THR A 278 -30.27 -13.59 0.75
C THR A 278 -31.45 -13.82 -0.21
N LYS A 279 -31.39 -13.26 -1.43
CA LYS A 279 -32.45 -13.48 -2.44
C LYS A 279 -32.58 -14.93 -2.94
N LYS A 280 -31.58 -15.76 -2.72
CA LYS A 280 -31.63 -17.18 -3.07
C LYS A 280 -32.20 -18.08 -1.98
N LEU A 281 -32.22 -17.58 -0.76
CA LEU A 281 -32.69 -18.33 0.42
C LEU A 281 -34.19 -18.09 0.68
N TYR A 282 -34.72 -17.04 0.08
CA TYR A 282 -36.15 -16.67 0.06
C TYR A 282 -36.67 -16.59 -1.37
#